data_5052ba6fc8095a410551d84531a3fb09
#
_entry.id   5052ba6fc8095a410551d84531a3fb09
#
_cell.length_a   1.000
_cell.length_b   1.000
_cell.length_c   1.000
_cell.angle_alpha   90.00
_cell.angle_beta   90.00
_cell.angle_gamma   90.00
#
_symmetry.space_group_name_H-M   'P 1'
#
loop_
_entity.id
_entity.type
_entity.pdbx_description
1 polymer ?
#
loop_
_entity_poly.entity_id
_entity_poly.type
_entity_poly.pdbx_seq_one_letter_code
_entity_poly.pdbx_strand_id
1 'polypeptide(L)'
;MEKIKPTLNGAAETMLQSFYARAKYSKSKNCKFYDAKAVEIVDKLDYDFDDAHSDSTMGNGVIARSIVLDELVGDFIKKNPDCVVVNIACGLDTRFYRMDNGRITWYNLDLPETIEVRDQIYNEHGRVSTICASAFDPSWPEKVTVRGKMLFVIEGLSMYLTAEENAKMLSIIRDNFDNAYVIMECLAKKWVNKEDLEKSIQKTGAKFVFGADSFDDLGDVAKGFEKVKDDNITRGMVKIYPILKPFQNLPLINKAAQKMLIFRKK
;
A
#
# COMPACT_ATOMS: atom_id res chain seq x y z
N MET A 1 -28.37 -10.26 3.72
CA MET A 1 -27.07 -10.93 3.94
C MET A 1 -26.56 -10.51 5.29
N GLU A 2 -26.04 -11.44 6.06
CA GLU A 2 -25.40 -11.15 7.34
C GLU A 2 -24.16 -10.28 7.09
N LYS A 3 -23.99 -9.22 7.87
CA LYS A 3 -22.86 -8.32 7.73
C LYS A 3 -21.62 -8.98 8.37
N ILE A 4 -20.46 -8.75 7.76
CA ILE A 4 -19.18 -9.23 8.24
C ILE A 4 -18.67 -8.26 9.29
N LYS A 5 -18.42 -8.76 10.51
CA LYS A 5 -17.85 -7.98 11.60
C LYS A 5 -16.34 -8.24 11.69
N PRO A 6 -15.50 -7.34 11.17
CA PRO A 6 -14.04 -7.52 11.23
C PRO A 6 -13.57 -7.40 12.69
N THR A 7 -12.76 -8.38 13.13
CA THR A 7 -12.12 -8.35 14.45
C THR A 7 -10.64 -8.02 14.26
N LEU A 8 -10.30 -6.73 14.28
CA LEU A 8 -8.96 -6.23 14.03
C LEU A 8 -8.56 -5.26 15.14
N ASN A 9 -7.27 -5.22 15.45
CA ASN A 9 -6.71 -4.37 16.48
C ASN A 9 -5.45 -3.65 15.99
N GLY A 10 -5.14 -2.49 16.59
CA GLY A 10 -3.91 -1.76 16.34
C GLY A 10 -3.76 -1.27 14.89
N ALA A 11 -2.57 -1.42 14.32
CA ALA A 11 -2.29 -0.95 12.96
C ALA A 11 -3.16 -1.64 11.89
N ALA A 12 -3.56 -2.91 12.10
CA ALA A 12 -4.42 -3.63 11.17
C ALA A 12 -5.80 -2.97 11.03
N GLU A 13 -6.32 -2.32 12.07
CA GLU A 13 -7.59 -1.60 12.03
C GLU A 13 -7.55 -0.40 11.05
N THR A 14 -6.37 0.21 10.85
CA THR A 14 -6.21 1.35 9.93
C THR A 14 -6.52 0.98 8.47
N MET A 15 -6.43 -0.30 8.10
CA MET A 15 -6.78 -0.76 6.75
C MET A 15 -8.26 -0.55 6.43
N LEU A 16 -9.16 -0.69 7.43
CA LEU A 16 -10.59 -0.46 7.25
C LEU A 16 -10.88 1.01 6.91
N GLN A 17 -10.17 1.94 7.56
CA GLN A 17 -10.32 3.36 7.28
C GLN A 17 -9.86 3.72 5.87
N SER A 18 -8.71 3.17 5.44
CA SER A 18 -8.21 3.34 4.08
C SER A 18 -9.16 2.72 3.04
N PHE A 19 -9.72 1.55 3.33
CA PHE A 19 -10.72 0.89 2.49
C PHE A 19 -11.98 1.74 2.34
N TYR A 20 -12.53 2.23 3.47
CA TYR A 20 -13.69 3.11 3.49
C TYR A 20 -13.47 4.40 2.71
N ALA A 21 -12.31 5.04 2.89
CA ALA A 21 -11.96 6.26 2.17
C ALA A 21 -12.02 6.06 0.65
N ARG A 22 -11.49 4.93 0.11
CA ARG A 22 -11.57 4.59 -1.31
C ARG A 22 -13.01 4.38 -1.77
N ALA A 23 -13.82 3.63 -1.00
CA ALA A 23 -15.22 3.39 -1.34
C ALA A 23 -16.03 4.70 -1.34
N LYS A 24 -15.88 5.52 -0.28
CA LYS A 24 -16.56 6.82 -0.13
C LYS A 24 -16.21 7.78 -1.27
N TYR A 25 -14.91 7.93 -1.57
CA TYR A 25 -14.47 8.81 -2.65
C TYR A 25 -15.01 8.34 -4.01
N SER A 26 -15.02 7.03 -4.25
CA SER A 26 -15.54 6.44 -5.50
C SER A 26 -17.03 6.69 -5.70
N LYS A 27 -17.81 6.84 -4.63
CA LYS A 27 -19.23 7.23 -4.66
C LYS A 27 -19.44 8.74 -4.90
N SER A 28 -18.39 9.56 -4.91
CA SER A 28 -18.49 11.01 -5.08
C SER A 28 -18.73 11.42 -6.54
N LYS A 29 -19.44 12.54 -6.76
CA LYS A 29 -19.95 12.98 -8.06
C LYS A 29 -18.87 13.25 -9.13
N ASN A 30 -17.65 13.62 -8.70
CA ASN A 30 -16.53 14.00 -9.60
C ASN A 30 -15.26 13.22 -9.25
N CYS A 31 -15.39 11.94 -8.88
CA CYS A 31 -14.24 11.12 -8.48
C CYS A 31 -13.20 11.03 -9.61
N LYS A 32 -11.92 11.15 -9.23
CA LYS A 32 -10.75 10.99 -10.12
C LYS A 32 -10.09 9.64 -9.93
N PHE A 33 -10.62 8.83 -9.04
CA PHE A 33 -10.21 7.48 -8.70
C PHE A 33 -11.48 6.68 -8.43
N TYR A 34 -11.59 5.49 -9.01
CA TYR A 34 -12.76 4.65 -8.83
C TYR A 34 -12.36 3.21 -8.46
N ASP A 35 -12.77 2.79 -7.27
CA ASP A 35 -12.57 1.46 -6.72
C ASP A 35 -13.90 0.71 -6.66
N ALA A 36 -14.26 0.07 -7.78
CA ALA A 36 -15.52 -0.64 -7.92
C ALA A 36 -15.69 -1.74 -6.86
N LYS A 37 -14.59 -2.45 -6.54
CA LYS A 37 -14.61 -3.55 -5.57
C LYS A 37 -14.83 -3.05 -4.15
N ALA A 38 -14.21 -1.93 -3.77
CA ALA A 38 -14.45 -1.30 -2.48
C ALA A 38 -15.91 -0.79 -2.35
N VAL A 39 -16.46 -0.21 -3.43
CA VAL A 39 -17.87 0.22 -3.46
C VAL A 39 -18.84 -0.95 -3.29
N GLU A 40 -18.56 -2.09 -3.95
CA GLU A 40 -19.38 -3.32 -3.84
C GLU A 40 -19.42 -3.88 -2.40
N ILE A 41 -18.31 -3.74 -1.68
CA ILE A 41 -18.09 -4.47 -0.44
C ILE A 41 -18.35 -3.64 0.80
N VAL A 42 -18.13 -2.32 0.76
CA VAL A 42 -18.17 -1.46 1.96
C VAL A 42 -19.47 -1.61 2.76
N ASP A 43 -20.60 -1.81 2.08
CA ASP A 43 -21.91 -1.92 2.72
C ASP A 43 -22.15 -3.32 3.35
N LYS A 44 -21.25 -4.29 3.08
CA LYS A 44 -21.26 -5.65 3.68
C LYS A 44 -20.53 -5.70 5.02
N LEU A 45 -19.75 -4.67 5.37
CA LEU A 45 -19.01 -4.60 6.61
C LEU A 45 -19.90 -4.03 7.74
N ASP A 46 -19.87 -4.70 8.90
CA ASP A 46 -20.43 -4.20 10.14
C ASP A 46 -19.32 -3.54 10.96
N TYR A 47 -19.00 -2.32 10.61
CA TYR A 47 -17.95 -1.52 11.25
C TYR A 47 -18.36 -0.04 11.30
N ASP A 48 -18.03 0.61 12.41
CA ASP A 48 -18.26 2.04 12.58
C ASP A 48 -17.16 2.84 11.87
N PHE A 49 -17.53 3.51 10.79
CA PHE A 49 -16.64 4.34 9.98
C PHE A 49 -16.69 5.83 10.33
N ASP A 50 -17.29 6.24 11.45
CA ASP A 50 -17.48 7.65 11.79
C ASP A 50 -16.16 8.42 11.87
N ASP A 51 -15.11 7.83 12.41
CA ASP A 51 -13.79 8.45 12.45
C ASP A 51 -13.21 8.67 11.04
N ALA A 52 -13.26 7.67 10.17
CA ALA A 52 -12.83 7.79 8.78
C ALA A 52 -13.74 8.75 7.99
N HIS A 53 -15.01 8.86 8.38
CA HIS A 53 -15.93 9.79 7.77
C HIS A 53 -15.58 11.25 8.07
N SER A 54 -15.10 11.53 9.28
CA SER A 54 -14.77 12.88 9.75
C SER A 54 -13.39 13.38 9.29
N ASP A 55 -12.43 12.48 8.99
CA ASP A 55 -11.07 12.85 8.59
C ASP A 55 -10.92 12.94 7.06
N SER A 56 -11.29 14.09 6.51
CA SER A 56 -11.15 14.36 5.07
C SER A 56 -9.68 14.47 4.63
N THR A 57 -8.77 14.85 5.52
CA THR A 57 -7.34 15.01 5.21
C THR A 57 -6.70 13.66 5.00
N MET A 58 -6.92 12.72 5.91
CA MET A 58 -6.49 11.35 5.78
C MET A 58 -7.10 10.70 4.53
N GLY A 59 -8.40 10.86 4.31
CA GLY A 59 -9.08 10.34 3.14
C GLY A 59 -8.47 10.80 1.82
N ASN A 60 -8.16 12.10 1.68
CA ASN A 60 -7.50 12.64 0.48
C ASN A 60 -6.08 12.10 0.30
N GLY A 61 -5.33 11.91 1.39
CA GLY A 61 -4.00 11.29 1.37
C GLY A 61 -4.08 9.85 0.83
N VAL A 62 -5.02 9.04 1.32
CA VAL A 62 -5.27 7.67 0.85
C VAL A 62 -5.60 7.64 -0.64
N ILE A 63 -6.46 8.54 -1.12
CA ILE A 63 -6.82 8.60 -2.56
C ILE A 63 -5.64 9.03 -3.42
N ALA A 64 -4.91 10.08 -3.01
CA ALA A 64 -3.72 10.54 -3.73
C ALA A 64 -2.66 9.43 -3.83
N ARG A 65 -2.43 8.69 -2.74
CA ARG A 65 -1.57 7.51 -2.67
C ARG A 65 -2.03 6.42 -3.64
N SER A 66 -3.32 6.06 -3.57
CA SER A 66 -3.89 5.03 -4.44
C SER A 66 -3.74 5.38 -5.92
N ILE A 67 -3.99 6.64 -6.32
CA ILE A 67 -3.80 7.12 -7.69
C ILE A 67 -2.35 6.90 -8.14
N VAL A 68 -1.37 7.32 -7.32
CA VAL A 68 0.05 7.24 -7.68
C VAL A 68 0.52 5.81 -7.76
N LEU A 69 0.14 4.97 -6.78
CA LEU A 69 0.48 3.55 -6.78
C LEU A 69 -0.15 2.80 -7.95
N ASP A 70 -1.42 3.07 -8.26
CA ASP A 70 -2.10 2.45 -9.41
C ASP A 70 -1.39 2.80 -10.73
N GLU A 71 -0.91 4.04 -10.88
CA GLU A 71 -0.10 4.42 -12.04
C GLU A 71 1.24 3.70 -12.10
N LEU A 72 1.97 3.64 -10.98
CA LEU A 72 3.28 2.97 -10.92
C LEU A 72 3.17 1.47 -11.19
N VAL A 73 2.19 0.81 -10.57
CA VAL A 73 1.91 -0.61 -10.77
C VAL A 73 1.43 -0.87 -12.21
N GLY A 74 0.50 -0.05 -12.71
CA GLY A 74 -0.01 -0.14 -14.07
C GLY A 74 1.07 0.05 -15.13
N ASP A 75 1.98 1.02 -14.93
CA ASP A 75 3.14 1.22 -15.81
C ASP A 75 4.09 0.02 -15.81
N PHE A 76 4.28 -0.63 -14.67
CA PHE A 76 5.08 -1.85 -14.58
C PHE A 76 4.40 -3.00 -15.32
N ILE A 77 3.11 -3.24 -15.08
CA ILE A 77 2.31 -4.29 -15.74
C ILE A 77 2.27 -4.08 -17.25
N LYS A 78 2.09 -2.83 -17.71
CA LYS A 78 2.09 -2.51 -19.15
C LYS A 78 3.41 -2.90 -19.83
N LYS A 79 4.53 -2.74 -19.15
CA LYS A 79 5.87 -3.11 -19.65
C LYS A 79 6.16 -4.60 -19.49
N ASN A 80 5.50 -5.26 -18.55
CA ASN A 80 5.72 -6.65 -18.18
C ASN A 80 4.35 -7.35 -18.00
N PRO A 81 3.61 -7.62 -19.09
CA PRO A 81 2.21 -8.03 -19.01
C PRO A 81 1.95 -9.38 -18.36
N ASP A 82 2.97 -10.24 -18.22
CA ASP A 82 2.93 -11.54 -17.53
C ASP A 82 3.66 -11.51 -16.18
N CYS A 83 3.82 -10.32 -15.60
CA CYS A 83 4.55 -10.19 -14.33
C CYS A 83 3.80 -10.84 -13.17
N VAL A 84 4.56 -11.08 -12.12
CA VAL A 84 4.05 -11.53 -10.82
C VAL A 84 4.11 -10.36 -9.85
N VAL A 85 3.00 -10.06 -9.21
CA VAL A 85 2.93 -9.03 -8.17
C VAL A 85 2.77 -9.70 -6.81
N VAL A 86 3.56 -9.28 -5.84
CA VAL A 86 3.42 -9.65 -4.42
C VAL A 86 3.10 -8.37 -3.64
N ASN A 87 1.88 -8.30 -3.12
CA ASN A 87 1.40 -7.19 -2.31
C ASN A 87 1.62 -7.53 -0.84
N ILE A 88 2.62 -6.90 -0.22
CA ILE A 88 3.05 -7.18 1.16
C ILE A 88 2.28 -6.31 2.14
N ALA A 89 1.74 -6.91 3.20
CA ALA A 89 0.80 -6.30 4.13
C ALA A 89 -0.40 -5.72 3.37
N CYS A 90 -1.02 -6.60 2.58
CA CYS A 90 -2.02 -6.21 1.59
C CYS A 90 -3.31 -5.63 2.18
N GLY A 91 -3.62 -5.89 3.46
CA GLY A 91 -4.85 -5.44 4.08
C GLY A 91 -6.08 -5.78 3.24
N LEU A 92 -6.94 -4.79 3.07
CA LEU A 92 -8.11 -4.84 2.19
C LEU A 92 -7.84 -4.12 0.85
N ASP A 93 -6.60 -4.18 0.34
CA ASP A 93 -6.30 -3.63 -0.99
C ASP A 93 -7.06 -4.38 -2.09
N THR A 94 -7.62 -3.62 -3.00
CA THR A 94 -8.43 -4.06 -4.14
C THR A 94 -7.71 -3.83 -5.47
N ARG A 95 -6.39 -3.53 -5.43
CA ARG A 95 -5.64 -3.12 -6.62
C ARG A 95 -5.64 -4.19 -7.71
N PHE A 96 -5.57 -5.49 -7.34
CA PHE A 96 -5.68 -6.57 -8.32
C PHE A 96 -6.88 -6.35 -9.25
N TYR A 97 -8.06 -6.06 -8.71
CA TYR A 97 -9.29 -5.91 -9.50
C TYR A 97 -9.27 -4.72 -10.47
N ARG A 98 -8.41 -3.71 -10.21
CA ARG A 98 -8.22 -2.56 -11.10
C ARG A 98 -7.10 -2.77 -12.12
N MET A 99 -6.14 -3.64 -11.80
CA MET A 99 -4.90 -3.83 -12.57
C MET A 99 -4.88 -5.10 -13.42
N ASP A 100 -5.83 -6.02 -13.19
CA ASP A 100 -5.82 -7.32 -13.87
C ASP A 100 -6.00 -7.16 -15.39
N ASN A 101 -4.99 -7.60 -16.11
CA ASN A 101 -4.94 -7.62 -17.57
C ASN A 101 -5.26 -9.02 -18.17
N GLY A 102 -5.70 -9.96 -17.33
CA GLY A 102 -5.95 -11.35 -17.71
C GLY A 102 -4.71 -12.25 -17.77
N ARG A 103 -3.51 -11.73 -17.47
CA ARG A 103 -2.22 -12.44 -17.62
C ARG A 103 -1.35 -12.39 -16.38
N ILE A 104 -1.44 -11.33 -15.57
CA ILE A 104 -0.65 -11.20 -14.33
C ILE A 104 -1.03 -12.27 -13.31
N THR A 105 -0.08 -12.65 -12.47
CA THR A 105 -0.31 -13.41 -11.25
C THR A 105 -0.14 -12.49 -10.05
N TRP A 106 -1.01 -12.59 -9.07
CA TRP A 106 -1.02 -11.69 -7.90
C TRP A 106 -1.07 -12.48 -6.59
N TYR A 107 -0.17 -12.17 -5.68
CA TYR A 107 -0.14 -12.72 -4.33
C TYR A 107 -0.40 -11.61 -3.31
N ASN A 108 -1.38 -11.81 -2.45
CA ASN A 108 -1.69 -10.95 -1.31
C ASN A 108 -1.12 -11.59 -0.05
N LEU A 109 -0.10 -10.97 0.55
CA LEU A 109 0.56 -11.47 1.75
C LEU A 109 0.18 -10.58 2.94
N ASP A 110 -0.33 -11.21 4.01
CA ASP A 110 -0.62 -10.52 5.27
C ASP A 110 -0.67 -11.52 6.44
N LEU A 111 -0.80 -10.98 7.64
CA LEU A 111 -0.95 -11.74 8.88
C LEU A 111 -2.27 -12.54 8.90
N PRO A 112 -2.34 -13.63 9.68
CA PRO A 112 -3.52 -14.50 9.73
C PRO A 112 -4.84 -13.76 9.98
N GLU A 113 -4.87 -12.84 10.93
CA GLU A 113 -6.05 -12.08 11.28
C GLU A 113 -6.56 -11.18 10.14
N THR A 114 -5.66 -10.63 9.33
CA THR A 114 -6.02 -9.84 8.16
C THR A 114 -6.54 -10.73 7.03
N ILE A 115 -5.88 -11.87 6.79
CA ILE A 115 -6.29 -12.83 5.75
C ILE A 115 -7.65 -13.42 6.07
N GLU A 116 -7.94 -13.73 7.34
CA GLU A 116 -9.26 -14.22 7.76
C GLU A 116 -10.37 -13.24 7.41
N VAL A 117 -10.18 -11.94 7.68
CA VAL A 117 -11.14 -10.89 7.27
C VAL A 117 -11.22 -10.79 5.76
N ARG A 118 -10.07 -10.84 5.06
CA ARG A 118 -9.99 -10.75 3.61
C ARG A 118 -10.75 -11.90 2.94
N ASP A 119 -10.58 -13.13 3.38
CA ASP A 119 -11.22 -14.33 2.82
C ASP A 119 -12.74 -14.33 3.02
N GLN A 120 -13.25 -13.70 4.09
CA GLN A 120 -14.70 -13.49 4.27
C GLN A 120 -15.28 -12.48 3.29
N ILE A 121 -14.47 -11.53 2.82
CA ILE A 121 -14.90 -10.40 1.98
C ILE A 121 -14.69 -10.70 0.50
N TYR A 122 -13.54 -11.30 0.14
CA TYR A 122 -13.13 -11.57 -1.23
C TYR A 122 -13.14 -13.06 -1.52
N ASN A 123 -13.71 -13.43 -2.65
CA ASN A 123 -13.58 -14.80 -3.17
C ASN A 123 -12.40 -14.82 -4.17
N GLU A 124 -11.17 -14.77 -3.64
CA GLU A 124 -9.95 -14.73 -4.44
C GLU A 124 -9.54 -16.12 -4.92
N HIS A 125 -9.39 -16.30 -6.21
CA HIS A 125 -8.98 -17.56 -6.84
C HIS A 125 -8.37 -17.32 -8.23
N GLY A 126 -7.75 -18.37 -8.78
CA GLY A 126 -7.15 -18.32 -10.11
C GLY A 126 -5.82 -17.56 -10.12
N ARG A 127 -5.78 -16.38 -10.73
CA ARG A 127 -4.56 -15.56 -10.82
C ARG A 127 -4.27 -14.71 -9.59
N VAL A 128 -5.19 -14.63 -8.64
CA VAL A 128 -4.97 -13.98 -7.35
C VAL A 128 -5.04 -15.02 -6.24
N SER A 129 -4.09 -14.96 -5.31
CA SER A 129 -3.97 -15.89 -4.18
C SER A 129 -3.56 -15.15 -2.92
N THR A 130 -3.96 -15.65 -1.76
CA THR A 130 -3.52 -15.16 -0.45
C THR A 130 -2.37 -15.98 0.11
N ILE A 131 -1.44 -15.32 0.79
CA ILE A 131 -0.36 -15.93 1.56
C ILE A 131 -0.53 -15.46 3.01
N CYS A 132 -0.99 -16.37 3.86
CA CYS A 132 -1.09 -16.14 5.29
C CYS A 132 0.30 -16.35 5.91
N ALA A 133 1.02 -15.25 6.14
CA ALA A 133 2.34 -15.24 6.77
C ALA A 133 2.76 -13.81 7.16
N SER A 134 3.67 -13.70 8.13
CA SER A 134 4.37 -12.44 8.40
C SER A 134 5.32 -12.10 7.25
N ALA A 135 5.46 -10.80 6.92
CA ALA A 135 6.48 -10.32 6.00
C ALA A 135 7.93 -10.66 6.45
N PHE A 136 8.11 -10.98 7.74
CA PHE A 136 9.37 -11.38 8.34
C PHE A 136 9.61 -12.89 8.39
N ASP A 137 8.65 -13.70 7.96
CA ASP A 137 8.78 -15.15 7.89
C ASP A 137 9.59 -15.52 6.63
N PRO A 138 10.80 -16.11 6.77
CA PRO A 138 11.63 -16.43 5.62
C PRO A 138 11.05 -17.55 4.73
N SER A 139 9.97 -18.21 5.14
CA SER A 139 9.33 -19.29 4.38
C SER A 139 8.27 -18.83 3.38
N TRP A 140 7.73 -17.59 3.50
CA TRP A 140 6.68 -17.15 2.57
C TRP A 140 7.10 -17.12 1.09
N PRO A 141 8.38 -16.90 0.72
CA PRO A 141 8.80 -16.96 -0.67
C PRO A 141 8.56 -18.32 -1.35
N GLU A 142 8.52 -19.40 -0.59
CA GLU A 142 8.22 -20.75 -1.09
C GLU A 142 6.76 -20.89 -1.56
N LYS A 143 5.87 -20.08 -0.99
CA LYS A 143 4.44 -20.05 -1.36
C LYS A 143 4.19 -19.27 -2.65
N VAL A 144 5.14 -18.49 -3.13
CA VAL A 144 5.09 -17.81 -4.43
C VAL A 144 5.56 -18.79 -5.49
N THR A 145 4.64 -19.56 -6.06
CA THR A 145 4.95 -20.67 -6.98
C THR A 145 5.23 -20.22 -8.41
N VAL A 146 4.66 -19.09 -8.85
CA VAL A 146 4.94 -18.51 -10.16
C VAL A 146 6.14 -17.57 -10.05
N ARG A 147 7.09 -17.71 -10.96
CA ARG A 147 8.31 -16.89 -11.04
C ARG A 147 8.38 -16.15 -12.36
N GLY A 148 9.08 -15.04 -12.39
CA GLY A 148 9.23 -14.23 -13.60
C GLY A 148 9.73 -12.84 -13.27
N LYS A 149 9.20 -11.84 -13.94
CA LYS A 149 9.42 -10.43 -13.59
C LYS A 149 8.56 -10.12 -12.37
N MET A 150 9.21 -9.86 -11.23
CA MET A 150 8.55 -9.70 -9.94
C MET A 150 8.37 -8.23 -9.59
N LEU A 151 7.18 -7.86 -9.12
CA LEU A 151 6.90 -6.56 -8.50
C LEU A 151 6.44 -6.78 -7.06
N PHE A 152 7.15 -6.21 -6.12
CA PHE A 152 6.75 -6.15 -4.71
C PHE A 152 6.15 -4.78 -4.42
N VAL A 153 4.93 -4.75 -3.88
CA VAL A 153 4.26 -3.52 -3.46
C VAL A 153 4.19 -3.52 -1.94
N ILE A 154 4.71 -2.46 -1.32
CA ILE A 154 4.72 -2.25 0.12
C ILE A 154 4.02 -0.92 0.38
N GLU A 155 2.74 -0.97 0.72
CA GLU A 155 1.89 0.19 0.98
C GLU A 155 1.45 0.20 2.45
N GLY A 156 1.57 1.35 3.12
CA GLY A 156 1.03 1.55 4.47
C GLY A 156 1.71 0.71 5.56
N LEU A 157 2.93 0.20 5.34
CA LEU A 157 3.62 -0.68 6.28
C LEU A 157 4.92 -0.08 6.82
N SER A 158 5.80 0.39 5.95
CA SER A 158 7.19 0.70 6.29
C SER A 158 7.35 1.67 7.46
N MET A 159 6.42 2.60 7.61
CA MET A 159 6.44 3.63 8.65
C MET A 159 6.25 3.07 10.07
N TYR A 160 5.64 1.88 10.19
CA TYR A 160 5.40 1.21 11.49
C TYR A 160 6.54 0.28 11.89
N LEU A 161 7.48 0.01 11.00
CA LEU A 161 8.60 -0.91 11.19
C LEU A 161 9.88 -0.13 11.50
N THR A 162 10.74 -0.68 12.35
CA THR A 162 12.09 -0.13 12.54
C THR A 162 12.93 -0.25 11.28
N ALA A 163 14.09 0.40 11.24
CA ALA A 163 15.02 0.26 10.12
C ALA A 163 15.49 -1.20 9.94
N GLU A 164 15.73 -1.90 11.05
CA GLU A 164 16.15 -3.30 11.08
C GLU A 164 15.06 -4.23 10.55
N GLU A 165 13.81 -3.98 10.92
CA GLU A 165 12.65 -4.75 10.43
C GLU A 165 12.43 -4.51 8.93
N ASN A 166 12.50 -3.26 8.47
CA ASN A 166 12.45 -2.95 7.05
C ASN A 166 13.58 -3.64 6.27
N ALA A 167 14.82 -3.62 6.81
CA ALA A 167 15.98 -4.30 6.21
C ALA A 167 15.77 -5.82 6.16
N LYS A 168 15.22 -6.42 7.22
CA LYS A 168 14.90 -7.86 7.26
C LYS A 168 13.88 -8.23 6.19
N MET A 169 12.78 -7.51 6.08
CA MET A 169 11.75 -7.72 5.05
C MET A 169 12.35 -7.62 3.64
N LEU A 170 13.13 -6.58 3.36
CA LEU A 170 13.77 -6.39 2.06
C LEU A 170 14.82 -7.46 1.77
N SER A 171 15.55 -7.94 2.79
CA SER A 171 16.52 -9.04 2.60
C SER A 171 15.85 -10.33 2.16
N ILE A 172 14.66 -10.66 2.68
CA ILE A 172 13.89 -11.83 2.25
C ILE A 172 13.54 -11.72 0.75
N ILE A 173 13.11 -10.53 0.30
CA ILE A 173 12.85 -10.30 -1.12
C ILE A 173 14.13 -10.48 -1.95
N ARG A 174 15.21 -9.82 -1.55
CA ARG A 174 16.50 -9.85 -2.25
C ARG A 174 17.04 -11.28 -2.41
N ASP A 175 16.99 -12.06 -1.34
CA ASP A 175 17.65 -13.34 -1.27
C ASP A 175 16.88 -14.46 -1.99
N ASN A 176 15.59 -14.26 -2.22
CA ASN A 176 14.71 -15.28 -2.82
C ASN A 176 14.22 -14.98 -4.25
N PHE A 177 14.41 -13.74 -4.76
CA PHE A 177 13.87 -13.35 -6.07
C PHE A 177 14.92 -12.57 -6.90
N ASP A 178 15.30 -13.10 -8.06
CA ASP A 178 16.37 -12.49 -8.89
C ASP A 178 15.91 -11.27 -9.69
N ASN A 179 14.66 -11.25 -10.13
CA ASN A 179 14.12 -10.15 -10.94
C ASN A 179 13.16 -9.24 -10.12
N ALA A 180 13.54 -8.93 -8.88
CA ALA A 180 12.72 -8.19 -7.96
C ALA A 180 12.76 -6.69 -8.22
N TYR A 181 11.59 -6.10 -8.50
CA TYR A 181 11.30 -4.68 -8.42
C TYR A 181 10.46 -4.42 -7.17
N VAL A 182 10.70 -3.32 -6.50
CA VAL A 182 9.97 -2.92 -5.30
C VAL A 182 9.42 -1.53 -5.49
N ILE A 183 8.16 -1.33 -5.14
CA ILE A 183 7.54 -0.03 -4.90
C ILE A 183 7.22 0.03 -3.42
N MET A 184 7.92 0.87 -2.69
CA MET A 184 7.79 1.01 -1.24
C MET A 184 7.32 2.41 -0.89
N GLU A 185 6.16 2.48 -0.22
CA GLU A 185 5.72 3.72 0.39
C GLU A 185 6.54 3.99 1.65
N CYS A 186 7.04 5.21 1.76
CA CYS A 186 7.73 5.70 2.95
C CYS A 186 7.11 7.00 3.46
N LEU A 187 7.02 7.12 4.76
CA LEU A 187 6.69 8.39 5.40
C LEU A 187 7.85 9.37 5.18
N ALA A 188 7.55 10.66 4.95
CA ALA A 188 8.61 11.67 4.94
C ALA A 188 9.22 11.78 6.34
N LYS A 189 10.55 11.85 6.44
CA LYS A 189 11.32 11.85 7.70
C LYS A 189 10.78 12.84 8.74
N LYS A 190 10.28 13.99 8.30
CA LYS A 190 9.76 15.03 9.20
C LYS A 190 8.52 14.62 10.00
N TRP A 191 7.83 13.54 9.59
CA TRP A 191 6.63 13.04 10.25
C TRP A 191 6.89 11.87 11.21
N VAL A 192 8.12 11.35 11.26
CA VAL A 192 8.51 10.30 12.20
C VAL A 192 8.33 10.82 13.64
N ASN A 193 7.76 9.99 14.51
CA ASN A 193 7.38 10.31 15.89
C ASN A 193 6.42 11.52 16.02
N LYS A 194 5.52 11.69 15.02
CA LYS A 194 4.53 12.77 15.05
C LYS A 194 3.11 12.23 14.79
N GLU A 195 2.83 11.04 15.26
CA GLU A 195 1.52 10.37 15.17
C GLU A 195 0.40 11.17 15.84
N ASP A 196 0.74 12.03 16.82
CA ASP A 196 -0.22 12.93 17.47
C ASP A 196 -0.93 13.91 16.51
N LEU A 197 -0.37 14.08 15.32
CA LEU A 197 -0.98 14.91 14.26
C LEU A 197 -2.01 14.14 13.41
N GLU A 198 -2.12 12.81 13.58
CA GLU A 198 -3.03 11.96 12.82
C GLU A 198 -4.01 11.23 13.75
N LYS A 199 -5.24 11.76 13.84
CA LYS A 199 -6.27 11.26 14.76
C LYS A 199 -6.61 9.78 14.58
N SER A 200 -6.55 9.30 13.33
CA SER A 200 -6.85 7.91 13.01
C SER A 200 -5.84 6.93 13.63
N ILE A 201 -4.59 7.37 13.87
CA ILE A 201 -3.53 6.56 14.43
C ILE A 201 -3.51 6.62 15.96
N GLN A 202 -3.86 7.76 16.54
CA GLN A 202 -3.90 7.92 18.00
C GLN A 202 -4.72 6.83 18.71
N LYS A 203 -5.86 6.42 18.10
CA LYS A 203 -6.75 5.40 18.68
C LYS A 203 -6.18 3.98 18.58
N THR A 204 -5.37 3.71 17.58
CA THR A 204 -4.80 2.37 17.35
C THR A 204 -3.54 2.10 18.17
N GLY A 205 -2.94 3.14 18.78
CA GLY A 205 -1.66 3.04 19.49
C GLY A 205 -0.45 2.76 18.58
N ALA A 206 -0.63 2.79 17.26
CA ALA A 206 0.45 2.64 16.29
C ALA A 206 1.38 3.87 16.32
N LYS A 207 2.68 3.66 16.03
CA LYS A 207 3.69 4.71 16.02
C LYS A 207 4.40 4.76 14.68
N PHE A 208 4.72 5.96 14.22
CA PHE A 208 5.56 6.16 13.06
C PHE A 208 7.03 6.21 13.47
N VAL A 209 7.72 5.10 13.28
CA VAL A 209 9.11 4.95 13.73
C VAL A 209 10.14 5.01 12.60
N PHE A 210 9.68 4.96 11.34
CA PHE A 210 10.55 4.98 10.16
C PHE A 210 10.04 5.93 9.09
N GLY A 211 10.99 6.58 8.38
CA GLY A 211 10.72 7.45 7.23
C GLY A 211 11.95 7.63 6.37
N ALA A 212 11.73 7.86 5.09
CA ALA A 212 12.77 8.17 4.10
C ALA A 212 12.26 9.21 3.10
N ASP A 213 13.10 10.18 2.73
CA ASP A 213 12.75 11.21 1.75
C ASP A 213 13.20 10.83 0.32
N SER A 214 14.11 9.85 0.18
CA SER A 214 14.64 9.32 -1.07
C SER A 214 15.13 7.88 -0.90
N PHE A 215 15.42 7.19 -2.01
CA PHE A 215 16.06 5.87 -1.97
C PHE A 215 17.43 5.91 -1.25
N ASP A 216 18.20 6.97 -1.43
CA ASP A 216 19.51 7.11 -0.82
C ASP A 216 19.44 7.18 0.72
N ASP A 217 18.30 7.63 1.25
CA ASP A 217 18.05 7.64 2.70
C ASP A 217 17.82 6.26 3.31
N LEU A 218 17.51 5.25 2.48
CA LEU A 218 17.36 3.88 2.95
C LEU A 218 18.69 3.27 3.38
N GLY A 219 19.80 3.66 2.73
CA GLY A 219 21.13 3.17 3.12
C GLY A 219 21.19 1.65 3.19
N ASP A 220 21.60 1.11 4.34
CA ASP A 220 21.71 -0.33 4.59
C ASP A 220 20.37 -1.06 4.60
N VAL A 221 19.25 -0.36 4.82
CA VAL A 221 17.90 -0.94 4.75
C VAL A 221 17.65 -1.56 3.37
N ALA A 222 18.09 -0.88 2.30
CA ALA A 222 17.95 -1.35 0.92
C ALA A 222 19.25 -1.97 0.35
N LYS A 223 20.11 -2.55 1.21
CA LYS A 223 21.35 -3.21 0.77
C LYS A 223 21.09 -4.28 -0.27
N GLY A 224 21.81 -4.20 -1.39
CA GLY A 224 21.67 -5.12 -2.54
C GLY A 224 20.61 -4.70 -3.55
N PHE A 225 19.98 -3.54 -3.35
CA PHE A 225 19.11 -2.90 -4.34
C PHE A 225 19.76 -1.68 -4.96
N GLU A 226 19.24 -1.27 -6.10
CA GLU A 226 19.59 -0.02 -6.76
C GLU A 226 18.36 0.79 -7.09
N LYS A 227 18.50 2.10 -7.05
CA LYS A 227 17.45 3.06 -7.35
C LYS A 227 16.98 2.94 -8.80
N VAL A 228 15.65 2.93 -8.96
CA VAL A 228 15.01 3.13 -10.27
C VAL A 228 14.45 4.55 -10.34
N LYS A 229 13.66 4.96 -9.33
CA LYS A 229 13.03 6.29 -9.29
C LYS A 229 12.59 6.61 -7.87
N ASP A 230 12.67 7.88 -7.49
CA ASP A 230 11.91 8.44 -6.38
C ASP A 230 10.67 9.19 -6.92
N ASP A 231 9.53 8.96 -6.27
CA ASP A 231 8.26 9.63 -6.57
C ASP A 231 7.58 10.01 -5.24
N ASN A 232 6.43 10.67 -5.32
CA ASN A 232 5.65 11.04 -4.14
C ASN A 232 4.16 11.20 -4.47
N ILE A 233 3.33 11.36 -3.45
CA ILE A 233 1.88 11.46 -3.63
C ILE A 233 1.40 12.80 -4.20
N THR A 234 2.27 13.80 -4.38
CA THR A 234 1.87 15.17 -4.78
C THR A 234 1.09 15.19 -6.08
N ARG A 235 1.50 14.38 -7.09
CA ARG A 235 0.77 14.32 -8.36
C ARG A 235 -0.62 13.71 -8.21
N GLY A 236 -0.83 12.81 -7.25
CA GLY A 236 -2.15 12.31 -6.89
C GLY A 236 -3.03 13.40 -6.28
N MET A 237 -2.45 14.22 -5.39
CA MET A 237 -3.15 15.40 -4.84
C MET A 237 -3.53 16.40 -5.93
N VAL A 238 -2.67 16.64 -6.91
CA VAL A 238 -2.98 17.51 -8.05
C VAL A 238 -4.12 16.94 -8.91
N LYS A 239 -4.24 15.63 -9.06
CA LYS A 239 -5.38 15.02 -9.77
C LYS A 239 -6.71 15.24 -9.02
N ILE A 240 -6.68 15.15 -7.69
CA ILE A 240 -7.85 15.44 -6.87
C ILE A 240 -8.17 16.94 -6.88
N TYR A 241 -7.15 17.76 -6.73
CA TYR A 241 -7.24 19.23 -6.64
C TYR A 241 -6.35 19.91 -7.68
N PRO A 242 -6.82 20.13 -8.92
CA PRO A 242 -5.99 20.70 -10.00
C PRO A 242 -5.41 22.08 -9.68
N ILE A 243 -6.03 22.84 -8.78
CA ILE A 243 -5.54 24.13 -8.29
C ILE A 243 -4.15 24.03 -7.62
N LEU A 244 -3.76 22.86 -7.15
CA LEU A 244 -2.44 22.62 -6.54
C LEU A 244 -1.31 22.47 -7.56
N LYS A 245 -1.62 22.38 -8.86
CA LYS A 245 -0.64 22.14 -9.93
C LYS A 245 0.55 23.12 -9.93
N PRO A 246 0.36 24.43 -9.72
CA PRO A 246 1.49 25.38 -9.66
C PRO A 246 2.45 25.12 -8.50
N PHE A 247 1.98 24.49 -7.43
CA PHE A 247 2.71 24.30 -6.19
C PHE A 247 3.33 22.91 -6.06
N GLN A 248 3.00 21.95 -6.93
CA GLN A 248 3.38 20.55 -6.79
C GLN A 248 4.89 20.30 -6.71
N ASN A 249 5.70 21.18 -7.31
CA ASN A 249 7.16 21.04 -7.35
C ASN A 249 7.88 21.90 -6.30
N LEU A 250 7.15 22.60 -5.43
CA LEU A 250 7.77 23.38 -4.37
C LEU A 250 8.54 22.46 -3.41
N PRO A 251 9.81 22.78 -3.06
CA PRO A 251 10.64 21.94 -2.20
C PRO A 251 9.97 21.61 -0.86
N LEU A 252 9.24 22.57 -0.27
CA LEU A 252 8.55 22.40 0.99
C LEU A 252 7.43 21.35 0.91
N ILE A 253 6.67 21.35 -0.19
CA ILE A 253 5.59 20.38 -0.43
C ILE A 253 6.19 19.01 -0.68
N ASN A 254 7.20 18.93 -1.56
CA ASN A 254 7.88 17.67 -1.81
C ASN A 254 8.49 17.07 -0.54
N LYS A 255 9.11 17.89 0.32
CA LYS A 255 9.66 17.44 1.60
C LYS A 255 8.59 16.94 2.56
N ALA A 256 7.33 17.39 2.42
CA ALA A 256 6.23 16.98 3.29
C ALA A 256 5.48 15.76 2.80
N ALA A 257 5.50 15.51 1.51
CA ALA A 257 4.72 14.45 0.88
C ALA A 257 5.28 13.07 1.20
N GLN A 258 4.39 12.10 1.40
CA GLN A 258 4.75 10.67 1.44
C GLN A 258 5.46 10.29 0.14
N LYS A 259 6.45 9.42 0.27
CA LYS A 259 7.33 8.99 -0.82
C LYS A 259 6.90 7.64 -1.38
N MET A 260 7.12 7.48 -2.68
CA MET A 260 7.07 6.21 -3.37
C MET A 260 8.47 5.92 -3.90
N LEU A 261 9.18 5.04 -3.23
CA LEU A 261 10.55 4.67 -3.60
C LEU A 261 10.49 3.44 -4.49
N ILE A 262 11.01 3.57 -5.71
CA ILE A 262 11.03 2.50 -6.71
C ILE A 262 12.47 2.07 -6.89
N PHE A 263 12.75 0.80 -6.63
CA PHE A 263 14.08 0.24 -6.72
C PHE A 263 14.04 -1.22 -7.18
N ARG A 264 15.17 -1.78 -7.55
CA ARG A 264 15.27 -3.16 -8.02
C ARG A 264 16.51 -3.85 -7.44
N LYS A 265 16.47 -5.17 -7.35
CA LYS A 265 17.66 -5.98 -7.03
C LYS A 265 18.76 -5.73 -8.07
N LYS A 266 19.99 -5.58 -7.57
CA LYS A 266 21.21 -5.45 -8.39
C LYS A 266 21.51 -6.73 -9.13
#